data_6cbbe49339b5b93d55d94e3f1982ff61
#
_entry.id   6cbbe49339b5b93d55d94e3f1982ff61
#
_cell.length_a   1.000
_cell.length_b   1.000
_cell.length_c   1.000
_cell.angle_alpha   90.00
_cell.angle_beta   90.00
_cell.angle_gamma   90.00
#
_symmetry.space_group_name_H-M   'P 1'
#
loop_
_entity.id
_entity.type
_entity.pdbx_description
1 polymer ?
#
loop_
_entity_poly.entity_id
_entity_poly.type
_entity_poly.pdbx_seq_one_letter_code
_entity_poly.pdbx_strand_id
1 'polypeptide(L)'
;MGKVTSGVFPVNVNQFEVNVDDSDENWVTVAELEEINVTIDNNTETWKSFANGGWESALVTGKSAKIEIKGKRCVGDAGNDFIAGKLLANGQDAYLPARLTVADGKVLTWDNMACAVANAGTGGSATAVGALEATLTGHGKPKLTDAI
;
A
#
# COMPACT_ATOMS: atom_id res chain seq x y z
N MET A 1 3.58 -11.73 -14.86
CA MET A 1 4.47 -12.55 -14.02
C MET A 1 3.65 -13.62 -13.31
N GLY A 2 4.13 -14.85 -13.28
CA GLY A 2 3.42 -15.93 -12.64
C GLY A 2 3.50 -15.87 -11.12
N LYS A 3 2.52 -16.48 -10.46
CA LYS A 3 2.56 -16.55 -9.00
C LYS A 3 3.61 -17.56 -8.52
N VAL A 4 4.14 -17.30 -7.34
CA VAL A 4 5.10 -18.18 -6.67
C VAL A 4 4.30 -19.27 -5.93
N THR A 5 4.61 -20.52 -6.20
CA THR A 5 3.89 -21.66 -5.58
C THR A 5 4.68 -22.31 -4.46
N SER A 6 5.99 -22.09 -4.39
CA SER A 6 6.84 -22.61 -3.31
C SER A 6 8.13 -21.84 -3.22
N GLY A 7 8.73 -21.85 -2.04
CA GLY A 7 10.03 -21.25 -1.80
C GLY A 7 9.99 -19.75 -1.50
N VAL A 8 11.14 -19.21 -1.23
CA VAL A 8 11.30 -17.78 -0.98
C VAL A 8 11.35 -17.01 -2.29
N PHE A 9 11.08 -15.71 -2.23
CA PHE A 9 10.98 -14.88 -3.44
C PHE A 9 11.50 -13.48 -3.15
N PRO A 10 11.98 -12.76 -4.18
CA PRO A 10 12.31 -11.34 -4.02
C PRO A 10 11.03 -10.50 -4.00
N VAL A 11 11.08 -9.41 -3.27
CA VAL A 11 9.91 -8.51 -3.12
C VAL A 11 9.47 -7.93 -4.47
N ASN A 12 10.37 -7.83 -5.44
CA ASN A 12 10.06 -7.23 -6.74
C ASN A 12 9.08 -8.03 -7.61
N VAL A 13 8.70 -9.25 -7.19
CA VAL A 13 7.62 -9.98 -7.85
C VAL A 13 6.23 -9.47 -7.45
N ASN A 14 6.13 -8.72 -6.35
CA ASN A 14 4.90 -8.05 -5.97
C ASN A 14 4.65 -6.87 -6.91
N GLN A 15 3.37 -6.58 -7.16
CA GLN A 15 2.98 -5.48 -8.04
C GLN A 15 2.08 -4.51 -7.30
N PHE A 16 2.45 -3.24 -7.33
CA PHE A 16 1.65 -2.17 -6.75
C PHE A 16 1.03 -1.36 -7.87
N GLU A 17 -0.29 -1.19 -7.82
CA GLU A 17 -1.04 -0.48 -8.84
C GLU A 17 -2.02 0.50 -8.22
N VAL A 18 -2.29 1.58 -8.94
CA VAL A 18 -3.30 2.57 -8.56
C VAL A 18 -4.30 2.71 -9.70
N ASN A 19 -5.54 3.06 -9.37
CA ASN A 19 -6.57 3.30 -10.36
C ASN A 19 -6.67 4.81 -10.60
N VAL A 20 -6.41 5.23 -11.84
CA VAL A 20 -6.26 6.66 -12.14
C VAL A 20 -7.57 7.34 -12.56
N ASP A 21 -8.65 6.58 -12.81
CA ASP A 21 -9.90 7.20 -13.29
C ASP A 21 -11.18 6.54 -12.78
N ASP A 22 -11.12 5.79 -11.68
CA ASP A 22 -12.25 5.08 -11.06
C ASP A 22 -12.92 4.02 -11.97
N SER A 23 -12.28 3.67 -13.07
CA SER A 23 -12.75 2.60 -13.95
C SER A 23 -12.12 1.28 -13.50
N ASP A 24 -12.88 0.18 -13.58
CA ASP A 24 -12.35 -1.14 -13.20
C ASP A 24 -11.18 -1.60 -14.08
N GLU A 25 -10.94 -0.92 -15.20
CA GLU A 25 -9.95 -1.34 -16.19
C GLU A 25 -8.68 -0.50 -16.20
N ASN A 26 -8.61 0.61 -15.46
CA ASN A 26 -7.48 1.54 -15.54
C ASN A 26 -6.53 1.45 -14.34
N TRP A 27 -6.23 0.24 -13.94
CA TRP A 27 -5.17 -0.01 -12.96
C TRP A 27 -3.82 0.09 -13.66
N VAL A 28 -2.99 0.97 -13.16
CA VAL A 28 -1.65 1.21 -13.73
C VAL A 28 -0.59 1.03 -12.66
N THR A 29 0.55 0.51 -13.06
CA THR A 29 1.71 0.41 -12.18
C THR A 29 2.32 1.78 -11.95
N VAL A 30 3.09 1.92 -10.88
CA VAL A 30 3.83 3.14 -10.58
C VAL A 30 5.30 2.88 -10.93
N ALA A 31 5.82 3.61 -11.91
CA ALA A 31 7.18 3.42 -12.40
C ALA A 31 8.22 3.86 -11.37
N GLU A 32 9.39 3.25 -11.42
CA GLU A 32 10.58 3.62 -10.67
C GLU A 32 10.43 3.54 -9.16
N LEU A 33 9.56 2.67 -8.66
CA LEU A 33 9.51 2.38 -7.23
C LEU A 33 10.68 1.48 -6.84
N GLU A 34 11.35 1.85 -5.77
CA GLU A 34 12.52 1.13 -5.25
C GLU A 34 12.20 0.37 -3.98
N GLU A 35 11.18 0.79 -3.26
CA GLU A 35 10.81 0.19 -1.98
C GLU A 35 9.31 0.28 -1.77
N ILE A 36 8.72 -0.84 -1.36
CA ILE A 36 7.30 -0.91 -1.00
C ILE A 36 7.23 -1.65 0.34
N ASN A 37 6.72 -0.99 1.36
CA ASN A 37 6.53 -1.59 2.68
C ASN A 37 5.06 -1.59 3.04
N VAL A 38 4.50 -2.78 3.23
CA VAL A 38 3.11 -2.95 3.66
C VAL A 38 3.11 -3.37 5.11
N THR A 39 2.45 -2.60 5.95
CA THR A 39 2.36 -2.88 7.39
C THR A 39 0.90 -3.03 7.78
N ILE A 40 0.60 -4.12 8.47
CA ILE A 40 -0.72 -4.33 9.06
C ILE A 40 -0.55 -4.24 10.58
N ASP A 41 -1.11 -3.20 11.18
CA ASP A 41 -1.09 -3.02 12.63
C ASP A 41 -2.31 -3.68 13.21
N ASN A 42 -2.11 -4.37 14.33
CA ASN A 42 -3.17 -5.14 14.99
C ASN A 42 -3.43 -4.58 16.38
N ASN A 43 -4.71 -4.48 16.74
CA ASN A 43 -5.10 -4.21 18.10
C ASN A 43 -5.57 -5.51 18.72
N THR A 44 -4.88 -5.96 19.77
CA THR A 44 -5.19 -7.21 20.45
C THR A 44 -5.59 -6.90 21.89
N GLU A 45 -6.79 -7.35 22.26
CA GLU A 45 -7.27 -7.26 23.63
C GLU A 45 -6.97 -8.56 24.35
N THR A 46 -6.54 -8.44 25.61
CA THR A 46 -6.26 -9.59 26.44
C THR A 46 -6.99 -9.49 27.76
N TRP A 47 -7.34 -10.64 28.35
CA TRP A 47 -8.01 -10.69 29.64
C TRP A 47 -7.74 -12.03 30.33
N LYS A 48 -8.02 -12.08 31.60
CA LYS A 48 -7.87 -13.31 32.41
C LYS A 48 -9.22 -13.62 33.07
N SER A 49 -9.60 -14.88 33.04
CA SER A 49 -10.88 -15.30 33.60
C SER A 49 -10.71 -16.53 34.48
N PHE A 50 -11.72 -16.79 35.33
CA PHE A 50 -11.76 -17.98 36.15
C PHE A 50 -11.84 -19.26 35.30
N ALA A 51 -12.53 -19.18 34.16
CA ALA A 51 -12.70 -20.32 33.27
C ALA A 51 -11.36 -20.83 32.71
N ASN A 52 -10.38 -19.92 32.57
CA ASN A 52 -9.04 -20.26 32.08
C ASN A 52 -8.02 -20.39 33.22
N GLY A 53 -8.49 -20.49 34.46
CA GLY A 53 -7.60 -20.64 35.60
C GLY A 53 -6.61 -19.49 35.80
N GLY A 54 -6.99 -18.29 35.37
CA GLY A 54 -6.13 -17.11 35.44
C GLY A 54 -5.14 -16.96 34.31
N TRP A 55 -5.14 -17.88 33.35
CA TRP A 55 -4.33 -17.73 32.14
C TRP A 55 -4.94 -16.70 31.20
N GLU A 56 -4.07 -16.04 30.45
CA GLU A 56 -4.45 -14.97 29.55
C GLU A 56 -5.20 -15.53 28.33
N SER A 57 -6.31 -14.87 27.99
CA SER A 57 -7.01 -15.05 26.73
C SER A 57 -6.76 -13.83 25.85
N ALA A 58 -6.79 -14.00 24.54
CA ALA A 58 -6.50 -12.92 23.61
C ALA A 58 -7.44 -12.93 22.43
N LEU A 59 -7.76 -11.73 21.93
CA LEU A 59 -8.60 -11.56 20.75
C LEU A 59 -8.10 -10.36 19.95
N VAL A 60 -7.90 -10.54 18.64
CA VAL A 60 -7.57 -9.42 17.76
C VAL A 60 -8.87 -8.68 17.45
N THR A 61 -8.95 -7.41 17.86
CA THR A 61 -10.19 -6.62 17.79
C THR A 61 -10.18 -5.58 16.68
N GLY A 62 -9.02 -5.30 16.09
CA GLY A 62 -8.95 -4.32 15.04
C GLY A 62 -7.65 -4.41 14.25
N LYS A 63 -7.68 -3.85 13.05
CA LYS A 63 -6.51 -3.82 12.16
C LYS A 63 -6.48 -2.50 11.41
N SER A 64 -5.29 -2.06 11.06
CA SER A 64 -5.08 -0.96 10.12
C SER A 64 -4.00 -1.33 9.14
N ALA A 65 -4.09 -0.79 7.92
CA ALA A 65 -3.15 -1.08 6.86
C ALA A 65 -2.45 0.19 6.40
N LYS A 66 -1.17 0.07 6.10
CA LYS A 66 -0.37 1.18 5.61
C LYS A 66 0.60 0.66 4.56
N ILE A 67 0.73 1.40 3.45
CA ILE A 67 1.71 1.11 2.41
C ILE A 67 2.62 2.33 2.29
N GLU A 68 3.91 2.12 2.52
CA GLU A 68 4.92 3.16 2.29
C GLU A 68 5.64 2.85 1.00
N ILE A 69 5.70 3.84 0.10
CA ILE A 69 6.40 3.70 -1.16
C ILE A 69 7.52 4.72 -1.26
N LYS A 70 8.64 4.30 -1.82
CA LYS A 70 9.79 5.15 -2.09
C LYS A 70 10.37 4.78 -3.44
N GLY A 71 10.75 5.77 -4.20
CA GLY A 71 11.36 5.57 -5.51
C GLY A 71 11.73 6.88 -6.15
N LYS A 72 11.79 6.88 -7.47
CA LYS A 72 12.15 8.06 -8.25
C LYS A 72 10.90 8.70 -8.84
N ARG A 73 10.91 10.02 -8.93
CA ARG A 73 9.85 10.76 -9.62
C ARG A 73 10.03 10.57 -11.13
N CYS A 74 9.04 9.98 -11.77
CA CYS A 74 9.07 9.71 -13.20
C CYS A 74 7.94 10.47 -13.88
N VAL A 75 8.25 11.64 -14.43
CA VAL A 75 7.27 12.49 -15.12
C VAL A 75 6.83 11.81 -16.41
N GLY A 76 5.53 11.76 -16.64
CA GLY A 76 4.95 11.12 -17.83
C GLY A 76 4.42 9.72 -17.58
N ASP A 77 4.78 9.08 -16.47
CA ASP A 77 4.20 7.80 -16.09
C ASP A 77 2.88 8.02 -15.38
N ALA A 78 1.81 7.39 -15.84
CA ALA A 78 0.46 7.64 -15.35
C ALA A 78 0.32 7.42 -13.83
N GLY A 79 0.84 6.31 -13.33
CA GLY A 79 0.76 6.00 -11.89
C GLY A 79 1.63 6.91 -11.05
N ASN A 80 2.85 7.19 -11.49
CA ASN A 80 3.77 8.08 -10.78
C ASN A 80 3.20 9.50 -10.73
N ASP A 81 2.69 10.00 -11.86
CA ASP A 81 2.07 11.32 -11.94
C ASP A 81 0.82 11.40 -11.06
N PHE A 82 0.03 10.34 -11.01
CA PHE A 82 -1.20 10.31 -10.21
C PHE A 82 -0.91 10.47 -8.72
N ILE A 83 0.09 9.74 -8.21
CA ILE A 83 0.52 9.85 -6.82
C ILE A 83 1.13 11.22 -6.55
N ALA A 84 2.01 11.69 -7.43
CA ALA A 84 2.62 13.01 -7.27
C ALA A 84 1.57 14.13 -7.25
N GLY A 85 0.48 13.96 -7.97
CA GLY A 85 -0.63 14.92 -7.98
C GLY A 85 -1.34 15.09 -6.65
N LYS A 86 -1.12 14.16 -5.71
CA LYS A 86 -1.70 14.25 -4.36
C LYS A 86 -0.84 15.04 -3.38
N LEU A 87 0.24 15.68 -3.84
CA LEU A 87 1.19 16.37 -2.96
C LEU A 87 0.52 17.37 -2.01
N LEU A 88 -0.43 18.16 -2.54
CA LEU A 88 -1.14 19.16 -1.76
C LEU A 88 -2.60 18.78 -1.48
N ALA A 89 -2.99 17.58 -1.83
CA ALA A 89 -4.36 17.13 -1.62
C ALA A 89 -4.64 16.89 -0.15
N ASN A 90 -5.87 17.18 0.26
CA ASN A 90 -6.31 17.06 1.64
C ASN A 90 -7.72 16.48 1.69
N GLY A 91 -8.05 15.82 2.80
CA GLY A 91 -9.38 15.24 2.96
C GLY A 91 -9.67 14.18 1.91
N GLN A 92 -10.86 14.23 1.34
CA GLN A 92 -11.29 13.25 0.35
C GLN A 92 -10.50 13.32 -0.96
N ASP A 93 -9.93 14.47 -1.27
CA ASP A 93 -9.11 14.63 -2.47
C ASP A 93 -7.81 13.85 -2.39
N ALA A 94 -7.38 13.47 -1.19
CA ALA A 94 -6.18 12.66 -0.98
C ALA A 94 -6.45 11.16 -1.14
N TYR A 95 -7.69 10.73 -1.24
CA TYR A 95 -8.01 9.32 -1.43
C TYR A 95 -7.69 8.86 -2.85
N LEU A 96 -7.20 7.65 -2.94
CA LEU A 96 -7.04 6.97 -4.23
C LEU A 96 -7.24 5.47 -4.05
N PRO A 97 -7.74 4.77 -5.08
CA PRO A 97 -7.79 3.32 -5.06
C PRO A 97 -6.40 2.74 -5.32
N ALA A 98 -6.03 1.72 -4.57
CA ALA A 98 -4.75 1.05 -4.72
C ALA A 98 -4.92 -0.45 -4.57
N ARG A 99 -4.08 -1.21 -5.23
CA ARG A 99 -4.05 -2.65 -5.05
C ARG A 99 -2.63 -3.18 -5.06
N LEU A 100 -2.43 -4.24 -4.31
CA LEU A 100 -1.15 -4.94 -4.24
C LEU A 100 -1.37 -6.39 -4.62
N THR A 101 -0.65 -6.86 -5.64
CA THR A 101 -0.62 -8.27 -6.00
C THR A 101 0.61 -8.88 -5.36
N VAL A 102 0.41 -9.80 -4.43
CA VAL A 102 1.52 -10.46 -3.75
C VAL A 102 1.97 -11.70 -4.51
N ALA A 103 3.17 -12.18 -4.17
CA ALA A 103 3.85 -13.22 -4.93
C ALA A 103 3.06 -14.52 -5.06
N ASP A 104 2.23 -14.86 -4.06
CA ASP A 104 1.42 -16.09 -4.09
C ASP A 104 0.16 -15.98 -4.95
N GLY A 105 -0.04 -14.84 -5.60
CA GLY A 105 -1.18 -14.61 -6.48
C GLY A 105 -2.37 -13.96 -5.81
N LYS A 106 -2.30 -13.65 -4.52
CA LYS A 106 -3.38 -12.94 -3.84
C LYS A 106 -3.33 -11.45 -4.19
N VAL A 107 -4.49 -10.84 -4.29
CA VAL A 107 -4.61 -9.41 -4.59
C VAL A 107 -5.36 -8.73 -3.45
N LEU A 108 -4.74 -7.71 -2.88
CA LEU A 108 -5.34 -6.86 -1.87
C LEU A 108 -5.75 -5.56 -2.54
N THR A 109 -7.03 -5.24 -2.51
CA THR A 109 -7.57 -4.03 -3.16
C THR A 109 -8.22 -3.13 -2.13
N TRP A 110 -7.79 -1.88 -2.07
CA TRP A 110 -8.41 -0.85 -1.26
C TRP A 110 -9.12 0.12 -2.20
N ASP A 111 -10.41 0.34 -1.96
CA ASP A 111 -11.19 1.31 -2.75
C ASP A 111 -10.73 2.74 -2.46
N ASN A 112 -10.33 3.00 -1.22
CA ASN A 112 -9.83 4.32 -0.81
C ASN A 112 -8.64 4.15 0.12
N MET A 113 -7.51 4.73 -0.26
CA MET A 113 -6.37 4.88 0.63
C MET A 113 -6.04 6.37 0.73
N ALA A 114 -5.85 6.85 1.94
CA ALA A 114 -5.43 8.23 2.15
C ALA A 114 -3.95 8.33 1.77
N CYS A 115 -3.66 9.08 0.72
CA CYS A 115 -2.31 9.21 0.19
C CYS A 115 -1.67 10.50 0.67
N ALA A 116 -0.64 10.37 1.49
CA ALA A 116 0.13 11.50 1.99
C ALA A 116 1.49 11.50 1.32
N VAL A 117 1.71 12.42 0.40
CA VAL A 117 2.95 12.53 -0.35
C VAL A 117 3.93 13.42 0.39
N ALA A 118 5.11 12.90 0.69
CA ALA A 118 6.14 13.66 1.38
C ALA A 118 7.12 14.32 0.40
N ASN A 119 7.38 13.67 -0.73
CA ASN A 119 8.32 14.17 -1.72
C ASN A 119 7.85 13.74 -3.11
N ALA A 120 7.73 14.68 -4.01
CA ALA A 120 7.37 14.44 -5.42
C ALA A 120 8.37 15.15 -6.34
N GLY A 121 9.65 14.92 -6.10
CA GLY A 121 10.73 15.60 -6.79
C GLY A 121 10.95 17.03 -6.26
N THR A 122 10.46 17.32 -5.06
CA THR A 122 10.39 18.67 -4.50
C THR A 122 11.53 18.99 -3.54
N GLY A 123 12.37 18.02 -3.21
CA GLY A 123 13.47 18.23 -2.28
C GLY A 123 14.59 17.25 -2.51
N GLY A 124 15.77 17.61 -2.02
CA GLY A 124 16.96 16.80 -2.12
C GLY A 124 18.19 17.66 -2.37
N SER A 125 19.37 17.03 -2.41
CA SER A 125 20.60 17.74 -2.76
C SER A 125 20.62 18.02 -4.26
N ALA A 126 21.48 18.97 -4.69
CA ALA A 126 21.53 19.41 -6.08
C ALA A 126 21.83 18.28 -7.08
N THR A 127 22.59 17.29 -6.66
CA THR A 127 22.97 16.17 -7.52
C THR A 127 22.11 14.93 -7.31
N ALA A 128 21.13 14.97 -6.41
CA ALA A 128 20.22 13.85 -6.19
C ALA A 128 19.19 13.74 -7.30
N VAL A 129 18.79 12.51 -7.59
CA VAL A 129 17.67 12.26 -8.50
C VAL A 129 16.38 12.54 -7.75
N GLY A 130 15.44 13.24 -8.41
CA GLY A 130 14.14 13.55 -7.80
C GLY A 130 13.43 12.30 -7.31
N ALA A 131 12.94 12.33 -6.08
CA ALA A 131 12.33 11.18 -5.44
C ALA A 131 10.81 11.27 -5.41
N LEU A 132 10.16 10.12 -5.34
CA LEU A 132 8.74 10.01 -5.04
C LEU A 132 8.60 9.22 -3.76
N GLU A 133 8.08 9.85 -2.71
CA GLU A 133 7.88 9.22 -1.40
C GLU A 133 6.49 9.53 -0.90
N ALA A 134 5.75 8.48 -0.55
CA ALA A 134 4.38 8.63 -0.10
C ALA A 134 4.02 7.53 0.90
N THR A 135 3.06 7.84 1.75
CA THR A 135 2.46 6.88 2.67
C THR A 135 0.97 6.79 2.38
N LEU A 136 0.49 5.60 2.07
CA LEU A 136 -0.92 5.35 1.83
C LEU A 136 -1.50 4.60 3.02
N THR A 137 -2.51 5.19 3.66
CA THR A 137 -3.18 4.58 4.81
C THR A 137 -4.54 4.06 4.36
N GLY A 138 -4.80 2.78 4.61
CA GLY A 138 -6.05 2.15 4.19
C GLY A 138 -7.26 2.73 4.90
N HIS A 139 -8.31 2.98 4.15
CA HIS A 139 -9.61 3.38 4.68
C HIS A 139 -10.54 2.20 4.56
N GLY A 140 -10.73 1.49 5.65
CA GLY A 140 -11.53 0.28 5.69
C GLY A 140 -10.74 -0.99 5.36
N LYS A 141 -11.46 -2.10 5.31
CA LYS A 141 -10.87 -3.41 5.06
C LYS A 141 -10.59 -3.60 3.57
N PRO A 142 -9.39 -4.07 3.18
CA PRO A 142 -9.12 -4.40 1.79
C PRO A 142 -9.89 -5.64 1.36
N LYS A 143 -10.17 -5.72 0.07
CA LYS A 143 -10.74 -6.93 -0.52
C LYS A 143 -9.61 -7.87 -0.89
N LEU A 144 -9.74 -9.13 -0.49
CA LEU A 144 -8.76 -10.15 -0.82
C LEU A 144 -9.32 -11.05 -1.92
N THR A 145 -8.65 -11.08 -3.05
CA THR A 145 -9.05 -11.92 -4.18
C THR A 145 -7.85 -12.68 -4.70
N ASP A 146 -8.11 -13.68 -5.55
CA ASP A 146 -7.05 -14.40 -6.23
C ASP A 146 -6.81 -13.75 -7.59
N ALA A 147 -5.53 -13.57 -7.94
CA ALA A 147 -5.16 -13.15 -9.27
C ALA A 147 -5.40 -14.30 -10.25
N ILE A 148 -5.94 -13.97 -11.39
CA ILE A 148 -6.21 -14.95 -12.44
C ILE A 148 -4.99 -15.10 -13.33
#